data_9b722944dd1bf13d413cebc79b59702b
#
_entry.id   9b722944dd1bf13d413cebc79b59702b
#
_cell.length_a   1.000
_cell.length_b   1.000
_cell.length_c   1.000
_cell.angle_alpha   90.00
_cell.angle_beta   90.00
_cell.angle_gamma   90.00
#
_symmetry.space_group_name_H-M   'P 1'
#
loop_
_entity.id
_entity.type
_entity.pdbx_description
1 polymer ?
#
loop_
_entity_poly.entity_id
_entity_poly.type
_entity_poly.pdbx_seq_one_letter_code
_entity_poly.pdbx_strand_id
1 'polypeptide(L)'
;MSLTASPAAVVSPAERVEVLFEELAELAGQRNAIDGRIVAIVAELDRDELWGATGARSVAALVAWKLGASSTNAHTIATVAHRLAEFPRCAASLRQGRLSLDQVGVIAARAGAGSDEHYAQLAQVATVHQLRTAVKLEPRPDPDAPRPQPRASITTTSGEQSSCWRITLPHDDAAKFDAALASHLDALVVEWTRDHGTGDRTAENCPPVPGTVEAFLRLVAAGWDAEATRRPHGQHTTVVVHLDVAQRVAALHLGPLLDDAARRYLTCDATCEVWFERDGQVIGAGRTTRVINRRLRRALEHRHRMCAVPGCGATRGLHAHHIRHWEDGGVTELSNLVLVCPYHHRLHHRGVITIAGHPDDLIVTDSSGRRLNAASLAHPPNRPPPAVPACPGPTGERADWWWYQPFQPQPPPTN
;
A
#
# COMPACT_ATOMS: atom_id res chain seq x y z
N MET A 1 -18.83 -25.85 -63.49
CA MET A 1 -18.64 -26.48 -62.19
C MET A 1 -18.51 -25.36 -61.14
N SER A 2 -19.59 -25.11 -60.44
CA SER A 2 -19.66 -24.05 -59.45
C SER A 2 -19.28 -24.63 -58.09
N LEU A 3 -18.14 -24.21 -57.53
CA LEU A 3 -17.73 -24.58 -56.18
C LEU A 3 -18.52 -23.73 -55.18
N THR A 4 -19.57 -24.34 -54.63
CA THR A 4 -20.27 -23.79 -53.47
C THR A 4 -19.35 -23.90 -52.29
N ALA A 5 -18.84 -22.72 -51.80
CA ALA A 5 -18.16 -22.61 -50.55
C ALA A 5 -19.15 -22.98 -49.42
N SER A 6 -18.84 -24.02 -48.67
CA SER A 6 -19.58 -24.40 -47.46
C SER A 6 -19.55 -23.22 -46.48
N PRO A 7 -20.68 -22.78 -45.90
CA PRO A 7 -20.63 -21.74 -44.87
C PRO A 7 -19.83 -22.23 -43.66
N ALA A 8 -18.84 -21.46 -43.24
CA ALA A 8 -18.12 -21.72 -41.99
C ALA A 8 -19.16 -21.88 -40.86
N ALA A 9 -19.15 -23.00 -40.18
CA ALA A 9 -20.04 -23.28 -39.06
C ALA A 9 -19.91 -22.16 -38.01
N VAL A 10 -21.00 -21.42 -37.79
CA VAL A 10 -21.03 -20.38 -36.74
C VAL A 10 -21.02 -21.11 -35.41
N VAL A 11 -19.91 -21.08 -34.73
CA VAL A 11 -19.74 -21.65 -33.36
C VAL A 11 -20.78 -20.99 -32.45
N SER A 12 -21.56 -21.79 -31.74
CA SER A 12 -22.57 -21.28 -30.80
C SER A 12 -21.91 -20.54 -29.64
N PRO A 13 -22.61 -19.58 -29.01
CA PRO A 13 -22.07 -18.89 -27.83
C PRO A 13 -21.64 -19.85 -26.69
N ALA A 14 -22.36 -20.95 -26.50
CA ALA A 14 -22.04 -21.97 -25.50
C ALA A 14 -20.72 -22.69 -25.80
N GLU A 15 -20.56 -23.18 -27.02
CA GLU A 15 -19.31 -23.82 -27.48
C GLU A 15 -18.12 -22.87 -27.39
N ARG A 16 -18.34 -21.59 -27.70
CA ARG A 16 -17.28 -20.57 -27.54
C ARG A 16 -16.87 -20.37 -26.08
N VAL A 17 -17.82 -20.39 -25.14
CA VAL A 17 -17.53 -20.29 -23.70
C VAL A 17 -16.72 -21.50 -23.24
N GLU A 18 -17.07 -22.71 -23.66
CA GLU A 18 -16.33 -23.94 -23.32
C GLU A 18 -14.87 -23.86 -23.79
N VAL A 19 -14.64 -23.48 -25.04
CA VAL A 19 -13.27 -23.30 -25.57
C VAL A 19 -12.47 -22.27 -24.77
N LEU A 20 -13.09 -21.13 -24.42
CA LEU A 20 -12.42 -20.09 -23.62
C LEU A 20 -12.15 -20.56 -22.19
N PHE A 21 -13.00 -21.38 -21.60
CA PHE A 21 -12.78 -21.93 -20.27
C PHE A 21 -11.67 -22.98 -20.26
N GLU A 22 -11.54 -23.81 -21.30
CA GLU A 22 -10.42 -24.72 -21.46
C GLU A 22 -9.10 -23.95 -21.57
N GLU A 23 -9.03 -22.90 -22.37
CA GLU A 23 -7.86 -22.04 -22.50
C GLU A 23 -7.51 -21.36 -21.16
N LEU A 24 -8.52 -20.83 -20.47
CA LEU A 24 -8.33 -20.23 -19.13
C LEU A 24 -7.81 -21.25 -18.12
N ALA A 25 -8.31 -22.48 -18.14
CA ALA A 25 -7.85 -23.54 -17.24
C ALA A 25 -6.38 -23.93 -17.52
N GLU A 26 -5.99 -24.01 -18.80
CA GLU A 26 -4.61 -24.26 -19.18
C GLU A 26 -3.68 -23.13 -18.70
N LEU A 27 -4.04 -21.87 -18.99
CA LEU A 27 -3.26 -20.70 -18.57
C LEU A 27 -3.20 -20.58 -17.04
N ALA A 28 -4.29 -20.91 -16.33
CA ALA A 28 -4.31 -20.94 -14.87
C ALA A 28 -3.34 -21.98 -14.31
N GLY A 29 -3.31 -23.19 -14.86
CA GLY A 29 -2.35 -24.23 -14.47
C GLY A 29 -0.90 -23.79 -14.67
N GLN A 30 -0.60 -23.23 -15.84
CA GLN A 30 0.74 -22.70 -16.16
C GLN A 30 1.14 -21.56 -15.21
N ARG A 31 0.24 -20.60 -14.98
CA ARG A 31 0.45 -19.50 -14.06
C ARG A 31 0.75 -19.98 -12.64
N ASN A 32 -0.05 -20.92 -12.13
CA ASN A 32 0.13 -21.48 -10.79
C ASN A 32 1.52 -22.14 -10.64
N ALA A 33 1.96 -22.91 -11.66
CA ALA A 33 3.28 -23.53 -11.66
C ALA A 33 4.42 -22.50 -11.71
N ILE A 34 4.26 -21.42 -12.48
CA ILE A 34 5.20 -20.28 -12.52
C ILE A 34 5.28 -19.63 -11.15
N ASP A 35 4.14 -19.33 -10.52
CA ASP A 35 4.07 -18.76 -9.16
C ASP A 35 4.76 -19.69 -8.15
N GLY A 36 4.55 -21.01 -8.26
CA GLY A 36 5.25 -22.00 -7.44
C GLY A 36 6.78 -21.99 -7.60
N ARG A 37 7.28 -21.74 -8.81
CA ARG A 37 8.72 -21.58 -9.04
C ARG A 37 9.25 -20.25 -8.50
N ILE A 38 8.49 -19.16 -8.66
CA ILE A 38 8.81 -17.85 -8.07
C ILE A 38 8.92 -17.97 -6.54
N VAL A 39 7.94 -18.59 -5.90
CA VAL A 39 7.95 -18.83 -4.45
C VAL A 39 9.20 -19.62 -4.02
N ALA A 40 9.59 -20.65 -4.74
CA ALA A 40 10.78 -21.42 -4.43
C ALA A 40 12.08 -20.60 -4.52
N ILE A 41 12.19 -19.72 -5.52
CA ILE A 41 13.33 -18.79 -5.66
C ILE A 41 13.32 -17.78 -4.51
N VAL A 42 12.16 -17.25 -4.16
CA VAL A 42 12.04 -16.28 -3.06
C VAL A 42 12.36 -16.93 -1.70
N ALA A 43 11.98 -18.19 -1.50
CA ALA A 43 12.34 -18.94 -0.31
C ALA A 43 13.87 -19.15 -0.18
N GLU A 44 14.57 -19.35 -1.29
CA GLU A 44 16.03 -19.43 -1.33
C GLU A 44 16.66 -18.05 -0.99
N LEU A 45 16.17 -16.98 -1.61
CA LEU A 45 16.64 -15.62 -1.34
C LEU A 45 16.41 -15.20 0.11
N ASP A 46 15.33 -15.63 0.74
CA ASP A 46 15.00 -15.32 2.14
C ASP A 46 15.85 -16.15 3.11
N ARG A 47 15.93 -17.45 2.91
CA ARG A 47 16.70 -18.37 3.76
C ARG A 47 18.19 -17.99 3.85
N ASP A 48 18.76 -17.62 2.70
CA ASP A 48 20.20 -17.31 2.57
C ASP A 48 20.46 -15.80 2.72
N GLU A 49 19.46 -15.02 3.14
CA GLU A 49 19.50 -13.55 3.35
C GLU A 49 20.07 -12.74 2.17
N LEU A 50 20.02 -13.30 0.95
CA LEU A 50 20.62 -12.69 -0.23
C LEU A 50 19.95 -11.38 -0.63
N TRP A 51 18.71 -11.15 -0.21
CA TRP A 51 17.99 -9.91 -0.48
C TRP A 51 18.64 -8.69 0.19
N GLY A 52 19.34 -8.87 1.31
CA GLY A 52 20.00 -7.77 2.05
C GLY A 52 21.06 -7.06 1.22
N ALA A 53 21.80 -7.77 0.39
CA ALA A 53 22.83 -7.20 -0.48
C ALA A 53 22.26 -6.35 -1.63
N THR A 54 20.96 -6.46 -1.91
CA THR A 54 20.31 -5.73 -3.03
C THR A 54 19.87 -4.30 -2.67
N GLY A 55 20.01 -3.91 -1.40
CA GLY A 55 19.48 -2.65 -0.88
C GLY A 55 17.97 -2.66 -0.59
N ALA A 56 17.28 -3.76 -0.83
CA ALA A 56 15.86 -3.89 -0.49
C ALA A 56 15.66 -3.89 1.04
N ARG A 57 14.49 -3.43 1.49
CA ARG A 57 14.15 -3.35 2.92
C ARG A 57 13.68 -4.68 3.52
N SER A 58 13.23 -5.58 2.66
CA SER A 58 12.76 -6.93 2.98
C SER A 58 12.67 -7.76 1.70
N VAL A 59 12.56 -9.07 1.82
CA VAL A 59 12.32 -9.95 0.65
C VAL A 59 11.04 -9.57 -0.08
N ALA A 60 9.95 -9.22 0.63
CA ALA A 60 8.72 -8.76 0.00
C ALA A 60 8.93 -7.45 -0.79
N ALA A 61 9.71 -6.50 -0.26
CA ALA A 61 10.04 -5.27 -0.99
C ALA A 61 10.88 -5.56 -2.24
N LEU A 62 11.80 -6.51 -2.19
CA LEU A 62 12.57 -6.97 -3.34
C LEU A 62 11.65 -7.58 -4.41
N VAL A 63 10.73 -8.45 -4.01
CA VAL A 63 9.76 -9.10 -4.91
C VAL A 63 8.88 -8.05 -5.60
N ALA A 64 8.29 -7.12 -4.83
CA ALA A 64 7.48 -6.03 -5.39
C ALA A 64 8.25 -5.23 -6.44
N TRP A 65 9.47 -4.85 -6.12
CA TRP A 65 10.34 -4.09 -7.01
C TRP A 65 10.71 -4.87 -8.28
N LYS A 66 11.27 -6.07 -8.12
CA LYS A 66 11.88 -6.83 -9.24
C LYS A 66 10.86 -7.48 -10.16
N LEU A 67 9.70 -7.87 -9.64
CA LEU A 67 8.63 -8.46 -10.44
C LEU A 67 7.57 -7.41 -10.89
N GLY A 68 7.66 -6.15 -10.44
CA GLY A 68 6.61 -5.17 -10.70
C GLY A 68 5.27 -5.54 -10.05
N ALA A 69 5.31 -6.33 -8.95
CA ALA A 69 4.13 -6.82 -8.27
C ALA A 69 3.60 -5.79 -7.25
N SER A 70 2.29 -5.81 -7.00
CA SER A 70 1.72 -5.04 -5.89
C SER A 70 2.31 -5.48 -4.55
N SER A 71 2.34 -4.58 -3.55
CA SER A 71 2.81 -4.91 -2.20
C SER A 71 2.06 -6.09 -1.59
N THR A 72 0.76 -6.20 -1.85
CA THR A 72 -0.07 -7.32 -1.36
C THR A 72 0.37 -8.64 -1.98
N ASN A 73 0.55 -8.69 -3.30
CA ASN A 73 1.01 -9.90 -3.99
C ASN A 73 2.42 -10.30 -3.56
N ALA A 74 3.34 -9.33 -3.45
CA ALA A 74 4.70 -9.56 -2.96
C ALA A 74 4.71 -10.10 -1.51
N HIS A 75 3.83 -9.60 -0.64
CA HIS A 75 3.66 -10.15 0.70
C HIS A 75 3.11 -11.57 0.69
N THR A 76 2.15 -11.89 -0.19
CA THR A 76 1.65 -13.26 -0.34
C THR A 76 2.76 -14.21 -0.76
N ILE A 77 3.55 -13.86 -1.78
CA ILE A 77 4.70 -14.64 -2.23
C ILE A 77 5.71 -14.87 -1.09
N ALA A 78 6.07 -13.80 -0.37
CA ALA A 78 7.01 -13.90 0.75
C ALA A 78 6.47 -14.75 1.91
N THR A 79 5.17 -14.63 2.23
CA THR A 79 4.52 -15.44 3.27
C THR A 79 4.54 -16.92 2.93
N VAL A 80 4.21 -17.26 1.68
CA VAL A 80 4.28 -18.66 1.22
C VAL A 80 5.71 -19.16 1.23
N ALA A 81 6.66 -18.35 0.75
CA ALA A 81 8.08 -18.71 0.72
C ALA A 81 8.63 -18.99 2.13
N HIS A 82 8.29 -18.15 3.10
CA HIS A 82 8.74 -18.29 4.49
C HIS A 82 8.24 -19.58 5.16
N ARG A 83 7.02 -20.02 4.81
CA ARG A 83 6.40 -21.22 5.39
C ARG A 83 6.38 -22.42 4.43
N LEU A 84 7.19 -22.38 3.38
CA LEU A 84 7.22 -23.42 2.33
C LEU A 84 7.51 -24.82 2.88
N ALA A 85 8.38 -24.91 3.89
CA ALA A 85 8.75 -26.17 4.54
C ALA A 85 7.64 -26.73 5.45
N GLU A 86 6.74 -25.87 5.95
CA GLU A 86 5.62 -26.29 6.80
C GLU A 86 4.46 -26.87 5.98
N PHE A 87 4.34 -26.49 4.69
CA PHE A 87 3.25 -26.86 3.80
C PHE A 87 3.74 -27.55 2.51
N PRO A 88 4.49 -28.68 2.60
CA PRO A 88 5.12 -29.32 1.44
C PRO A 88 4.11 -29.83 0.40
N ARG A 89 2.91 -30.31 0.80
CA ARG A 89 1.87 -30.79 -0.13
C ARG A 89 1.17 -29.65 -0.84
N CYS A 90 0.84 -28.56 -0.13
CA CYS A 90 0.32 -27.33 -0.73
C CYS A 90 1.34 -26.74 -1.72
N ALA A 91 2.61 -26.66 -1.33
CA ALA A 91 3.70 -26.20 -2.19
C ALA A 91 3.89 -27.10 -3.43
N ALA A 92 3.79 -28.41 -3.28
CA ALA A 92 3.84 -29.33 -4.42
C ALA A 92 2.64 -29.10 -5.36
N SER A 93 1.44 -28.93 -4.83
CA SER A 93 0.23 -28.68 -5.63
C SER A 93 0.30 -27.35 -6.38
N LEU A 94 0.88 -26.30 -5.79
CA LEU A 94 1.16 -25.02 -6.46
C LEU A 94 2.16 -25.23 -7.61
N ARG A 95 3.27 -25.89 -7.38
CA ARG A 95 4.28 -26.18 -8.42
C ARG A 95 3.77 -27.05 -9.57
N GLN A 96 2.79 -27.91 -9.28
CA GLN A 96 2.13 -28.76 -10.26
C GLN A 96 0.95 -28.06 -10.96
N GLY A 97 0.72 -26.78 -10.68
CA GLY A 97 -0.34 -26.00 -11.30
C GLY A 97 -1.74 -26.19 -10.71
N ARG A 98 -1.92 -27.06 -9.71
CA ARG A 98 -3.24 -27.46 -9.19
C ARG A 98 -3.85 -26.48 -8.20
N LEU A 99 -3.06 -25.75 -7.44
CA LEU A 99 -3.50 -24.71 -6.53
C LEU A 99 -2.95 -23.35 -6.95
N SER A 100 -3.74 -22.31 -6.72
CA SER A 100 -3.31 -20.94 -6.98
C SER A 100 -2.44 -20.38 -5.85
N LEU A 101 -1.64 -19.36 -6.15
CA LEU A 101 -0.88 -18.61 -5.14
C LEU A 101 -1.79 -18.02 -4.06
N ASP A 102 -2.99 -17.55 -4.43
CA ASP A 102 -3.94 -16.98 -3.47
C ASP A 102 -4.50 -18.04 -2.50
N GLN A 103 -4.78 -19.26 -2.96
CA GLN A 103 -5.20 -20.36 -2.09
C GLN A 103 -4.09 -20.74 -1.10
N VAL A 104 -2.87 -20.98 -1.60
CA VAL A 104 -1.73 -21.32 -0.75
C VAL A 104 -1.34 -20.17 0.17
N GLY A 105 -1.49 -18.93 -0.30
CA GLY A 105 -1.26 -17.71 0.48
C GLY A 105 -2.18 -17.59 1.70
N VAL A 106 -3.45 -17.91 1.55
CA VAL A 106 -4.42 -17.93 2.68
C VAL A 106 -4.03 -18.98 3.71
N ILE A 107 -3.65 -20.18 3.24
CA ILE A 107 -3.19 -21.29 4.11
C ILE A 107 -1.92 -20.85 4.86
N ALA A 108 -0.89 -20.44 4.12
CA ALA A 108 0.38 -20.03 4.71
C ALA A 108 0.27 -18.84 5.67
N ALA A 109 -0.70 -17.94 5.48
CA ALA A 109 -0.87 -16.78 6.34
C ALA A 109 -1.36 -17.13 7.76
N ARG A 110 -2.12 -18.22 7.95
CA ARG A 110 -2.85 -18.44 9.21
C ARG A 110 -3.02 -19.88 9.65
N ALA A 111 -2.86 -20.87 8.77
CA ALA A 111 -3.07 -22.27 9.12
C ALA A 111 -2.05 -22.76 10.16
N GLY A 112 -2.49 -23.60 11.08
CA GLY A 112 -1.66 -24.17 12.14
C GLY A 112 -0.61 -25.14 11.61
N ALA A 113 0.47 -25.34 12.35
CA ALA A 113 1.51 -26.31 12.01
C ALA A 113 0.90 -27.74 11.96
N GLY A 114 1.33 -28.54 11.00
CA GLY A 114 0.83 -29.90 10.78
C GLY A 114 -0.47 -30.02 9.97
N SER A 115 -1.07 -28.91 9.55
CA SER A 115 -2.35 -28.91 8.80
C SER A 115 -2.19 -29.05 7.29
N ASP A 116 -0.97 -29.29 6.78
CA ASP A 116 -0.68 -29.33 5.35
C ASP A 116 -1.56 -30.31 4.56
N GLU A 117 -1.74 -31.53 5.07
CA GLU A 117 -2.56 -32.54 4.40
C GLU A 117 -4.04 -32.11 4.34
N HIS A 118 -4.56 -31.62 5.45
CA HIS A 118 -5.94 -31.13 5.55
C HIS A 118 -6.23 -30.04 4.51
N TYR A 119 -5.37 -29.03 4.46
CA TYR A 119 -5.58 -27.92 3.52
C TYR A 119 -5.22 -28.26 2.07
N ALA A 120 -4.27 -29.15 1.83
CA ALA A 120 -3.98 -29.61 0.48
C ALA A 120 -5.17 -30.36 -0.14
N GLN A 121 -5.95 -31.08 0.66
CA GLN A 121 -7.19 -31.72 0.22
C GLN A 121 -8.33 -30.71 0.08
N LEU A 122 -8.58 -29.89 1.10
CA LEU A 122 -9.67 -28.91 1.10
C LEU A 122 -9.53 -27.89 -0.04
N ALA A 123 -8.32 -27.43 -0.33
CA ALA A 123 -8.07 -26.41 -1.35
C ALA A 123 -8.38 -26.88 -2.78
N GLN A 124 -8.48 -28.18 -3.04
CA GLN A 124 -8.87 -28.70 -4.36
C GLN A 124 -10.32 -28.35 -4.72
N VAL A 125 -11.19 -28.21 -3.71
CA VAL A 125 -12.62 -27.95 -3.88
C VAL A 125 -13.04 -26.58 -3.34
N ALA A 126 -12.29 -26.02 -2.39
CA ALA A 126 -12.64 -24.78 -1.71
C ALA A 126 -12.10 -23.54 -2.42
N THR A 127 -12.97 -22.55 -2.57
CA THR A 127 -12.58 -21.21 -3.03
C THR A 127 -11.69 -20.51 -2.00
N VAL A 128 -10.97 -19.47 -2.42
CA VAL A 128 -10.15 -18.62 -1.53
C VAL A 128 -10.97 -18.09 -0.33
N HIS A 129 -12.24 -17.75 -0.55
CA HIS A 129 -13.12 -17.28 0.52
C HIS A 129 -13.45 -18.37 1.53
N GLN A 130 -13.75 -19.58 1.06
CA GLN A 130 -14.00 -20.74 1.91
C GLN A 130 -12.77 -21.13 2.72
N LEU A 131 -11.57 -21.12 2.10
CA LEU A 131 -10.31 -21.34 2.82
C LEU A 131 -10.08 -20.31 3.92
N ARG A 132 -10.36 -19.03 3.67
CA ARG A 132 -10.28 -18.00 4.72
C ARG A 132 -11.21 -18.27 5.90
N THR A 133 -12.39 -18.81 5.63
CA THR A 133 -13.32 -19.19 6.69
C THR A 133 -12.82 -20.42 7.44
N ALA A 134 -12.36 -21.45 6.71
CA ALA A 134 -11.83 -22.68 7.31
C ALA A 134 -10.67 -22.42 8.29
N VAL A 135 -9.70 -21.64 7.85
CA VAL A 135 -8.54 -21.27 8.69
C VAL A 135 -8.94 -20.43 9.91
N LYS A 136 -10.02 -19.63 9.83
CA LYS A 136 -10.53 -18.88 10.98
C LYS A 136 -11.22 -19.75 12.02
N LEU A 137 -11.74 -20.90 11.60
CA LEU A 137 -12.42 -21.87 12.48
C LEU A 137 -11.44 -22.78 13.22
N GLU A 138 -10.15 -22.76 12.89
CA GLU A 138 -9.14 -23.47 13.67
C GLU A 138 -9.15 -23.01 15.12
N PRO A 139 -9.10 -23.94 16.09
CA PRO A 139 -8.98 -23.57 17.50
C PRO A 139 -7.65 -22.85 17.72
N ARG A 140 -7.67 -21.83 18.54
CA ARG A 140 -6.46 -21.11 18.92
C ARG A 140 -5.66 -21.98 19.90
N PRO A 141 -4.31 -21.93 19.81
CA PRO A 141 -3.45 -22.71 20.70
C PRO A 141 -3.66 -22.39 22.19
N ASP A 142 -4.06 -21.16 22.50
CA ASP A 142 -4.38 -20.69 23.84
C ASP A 142 -5.58 -19.74 23.75
N PRO A 143 -6.81 -20.22 24.10
CA PRO A 143 -8.01 -19.38 24.12
C PRO A 143 -7.94 -18.23 25.12
N ASP A 144 -7.14 -18.37 26.18
CA ASP A 144 -6.98 -17.37 27.25
C ASP A 144 -5.81 -16.42 27.01
N ALA A 145 -4.97 -16.66 25.99
CA ALA A 145 -3.93 -15.73 25.64
C ALA A 145 -4.51 -14.34 25.33
N PRO A 146 -3.98 -13.27 25.93
CA PRO A 146 -4.47 -11.93 25.68
C PRO A 146 -4.38 -11.64 24.18
N ARG A 147 -5.53 -11.31 23.57
CA ARG A 147 -5.56 -10.93 22.16
C ARG A 147 -4.64 -9.73 21.97
N PRO A 148 -3.73 -9.75 20.98
CA PRO A 148 -2.96 -8.56 20.70
C PRO A 148 -3.93 -7.42 20.43
N GLN A 149 -3.82 -6.36 21.22
CA GLN A 149 -4.65 -5.19 21.03
C GLN A 149 -4.43 -4.65 19.61
N PRO A 150 -5.49 -4.27 18.90
CA PRO A 150 -5.35 -3.67 17.58
C PRO A 150 -4.48 -2.41 17.72
N ARG A 151 -3.42 -2.33 16.91
CA ARG A 151 -2.59 -1.13 16.91
C ARG A 151 -3.41 0.03 16.34
N ALA A 152 -3.44 1.13 17.09
CA ALA A 152 -3.99 2.38 16.58
C ALA A 152 -3.32 2.76 15.26
N SER A 153 -4.11 3.09 14.26
CA SER A 153 -3.59 3.49 12.95
C SER A 153 -4.50 4.48 12.26
N ILE A 154 -3.90 5.40 11.52
CA ILE A 154 -4.60 6.31 10.61
C ILE A 154 -3.97 6.15 9.24
N THR A 155 -4.77 5.82 8.24
CA THR A 155 -4.33 5.73 6.85
C THR A 155 -5.15 6.70 5.99
N THR A 156 -4.49 7.31 5.00
CA THR A 156 -5.11 8.25 4.07
C THR A 156 -4.94 7.76 2.65
N THR A 157 -6.00 7.83 1.88
CA THR A 157 -5.98 7.58 0.44
C THR A 157 -6.61 8.78 -0.26
N SER A 158 -5.91 9.40 -1.20
CA SER A 158 -6.42 10.56 -1.95
C SER A 158 -6.81 10.15 -3.36
N GLY A 159 -8.04 10.46 -3.77
CA GLY A 159 -8.55 10.40 -5.13
C GLY A 159 -8.49 11.78 -5.80
N GLU A 160 -9.13 11.91 -6.97
CA GLU A 160 -9.15 13.17 -7.72
C GLU A 160 -9.95 14.28 -7.02
N GLN A 161 -11.07 13.93 -6.38
CA GLN A 161 -12.01 14.89 -5.79
C GLN A 161 -12.12 14.79 -4.28
N SER A 162 -11.59 13.74 -3.65
CA SER A 162 -11.74 13.50 -2.22
C SER A 162 -10.56 12.75 -1.63
N SER A 163 -10.35 12.91 -0.33
CA SER A 163 -9.43 12.09 0.46
C SER A 163 -10.21 11.27 1.48
N CYS A 164 -9.88 9.98 1.59
CA CYS A 164 -10.48 9.07 2.55
C CYS A 164 -9.48 8.80 3.68
N TRP A 165 -9.92 8.98 4.93
CA TRP A 165 -9.17 8.60 6.12
C TRP A 165 -9.81 7.36 6.76
N ARG A 166 -9.02 6.33 7.00
CA ARG A 166 -9.42 5.17 7.79
C ARG A 166 -8.70 5.22 9.12
N ILE A 167 -9.45 5.32 10.18
CA ILE A 167 -8.96 5.37 11.55
C ILE A 167 -9.30 4.04 12.23
N THR A 168 -8.30 3.39 12.84
CA THR A 168 -8.48 2.19 13.67
C THR A 168 -7.99 2.52 15.06
N LEU A 169 -8.85 2.39 16.06
CA LEU A 169 -8.54 2.69 17.47
C LEU A 169 -8.90 1.48 18.35
N PRO A 170 -8.19 1.25 19.46
CA PRO A 170 -8.66 0.44 20.57
C PRO A 170 -10.03 0.95 21.06
N HIS A 171 -10.83 0.08 21.68
CA HIS A 171 -12.20 0.42 22.05
C HIS A 171 -12.29 1.59 23.06
N ASP A 172 -11.35 1.69 23.97
CA ASP A 172 -11.27 2.78 24.95
C ASP A 172 -10.96 4.15 24.28
N ASP A 173 -10.08 4.21 23.31
CA ASP A 173 -9.79 5.41 22.54
C ASP A 173 -10.90 5.72 21.53
N ALA A 174 -11.52 4.70 20.94
CA ALA A 174 -12.68 4.87 20.07
C ALA A 174 -13.86 5.51 20.85
N ALA A 175 -14.12 5.05 22.06
CA ALA A 175 -15.18 5.61 22.90
C ALA A 175 -14.95 7.11 23.25
N LYS A 176 -13.69 7.51 23.48
CA LYS A 176 -13.35 8.93 23.69
C LYS A 176 -13.59 9.77 22.42
N PHE A 177 -13.19 9.22 21.26
CA PHE A 177 -13.41 9.87 19.97
C PHE A 177 -14.89 10.03 19.66
N ASP A 178 -15.69 8.97 19.85
CA ASP A 178 -17.14 8.99 19.63
C ASP A 178 -17.84 9.98 20.57
N ALA A 179 -17.45 10.03 21.84
CA ALA A 179 -18.00 10.98 22.80
C ALA A 179 -17.67 12.43 22.42
N ALA A 180 -16.45 12.72 21.98
CA ALA A 180 -16.07 14.06 21.52
C ALA A 180 -16.85 14.46 20.27
N LEU A 181 -17.01 13.54 19.32
CA LEU A 181 -17.78 13.77 18.09
C LEU A 181 -19.26 14.04 18.39
N ALA A 182 -19.88 13.23 19.27
CA ALA A 182 -21.26 13.40 19.73
C ALA A 182 -21.46 14.76 20.41
N SER A 183 -20.55 15.16 21.29
CA SER A 183 -20.62 16.48 21.97
C SER A 183 -20.61 17.65 20.99
N HIS A 184 -19.79 17.59 19.94
CA HIS A 184 -19.78 18.62 18.90
C HIS A 184 -21.04 18.60 18.04
N LEU A 185 -21.61 17.42 17.76
CA LEU A 185 -22.87 17.28 17.04
C LEU A 185 -24.02 17.89 17.84
N ASP A 186 -24.13 17.55 19.12
CA ASP A 186 -25.18 18.11 20.01
C ASP A 186 -25.12 19.63 20.07
N ALA A 187 -23.92 20.20 20.19
CA ALA A 187 -23.73 21.63 20.18
C ALA A 187 -24.21 22.30 18.87
N LEU A 188 -23.87 21.67 17.71
CA LEU A 188 -24.31 22.16 16.40
C LEU A 188 -25.84 22.08 16.24
N VAL A 189 -26.46 20.99 16.69
CA VAL A 189 -27.91 20.80 16.64
C VAL A 189 -28.62 21.83 17.53
N VAL A 190 -28.10 22.13 18.73
CA VAL A 190 -28.65 23.19 19.63
C VAL A 190 -28.54 24.55 18.98
N GLU A 191 -27.40 24.90 18.41
CA GLU A 191 -27.20 26.17 17.68
C GLU A 191 -28.17 26.27 16.49
N TRP A 192 -28.26 25.23 15.68
CA TRP A 192 -29.16 25.17 14.54
C TRP A 192 -30.64 25.36 14.96
N THR A 193 -31.05 24.65 16.04
CA THR A 193 -32.41 24.72 16.56
C THR A 193 -32.74 26.12 17.09
N ARG A 194 -31.80 26.76 17.78
CA ARG A 194 -31.95 28.16 18.25
C ARG A 194 -32.12 29.11 17.07
N ASP A 195 -31.36 28.96 16.02
CA ASP A 195 -31.34 29.89 14.91
C ASP A 195 -32.50 29.64 13.90
N HIS A 196 -33.12 28.45 13.89
CA HIS A 196 -34.15 28.04 12.92
C HIS A 196 -35.43 27.48 13.59
N GLY A 197 -35.52 27.47 14.93
CA GLY A 197 -36.57 26.71 15.69
C GLY A 197 -37.94 27.34 15.82
N THR A 198 -38.16 28.60 15.43
CA THR A 198 -39.41 29.37 15.75
C THR A 198 -40.16 29.91 14.53
N GLY A 199 -39.76 29.58 13.30
CA GLY A 199 -40.38 30.07 12.05
C GLY A 199 -41.21 29.05 11.31
N ASP A 200 -42.13 29.56 10.49
CA ASP A 200 -43.01 28.79 9.59
C ASP A 200 -42.11 27.91 8.64
N ARG A 201 -42.16 26.59 8.83
CA ARG A 201 -41.35 25.61 8.08
C ARG A 201 -41.92 25.35 6.71
N THR A 202 -41.75 26.28 5.79
CA THR A 202 -41.85 25.95 4.37
C THR A 202 -40.53 25.35 3.93
N ALA A 203 -40.57 24.09 3.48
CA ALA A 203 -39.40 23.19 3.27
C ALA A 203 -38.35 23.71 2.27
N GLU A 204 -38.57 24.82 1.60
CA GLU A 204 -37.71 25.36 0.55
C GLU A 204 -36.58 26.27 1.04
N ASN A 205 -36.61 26.76 2.28
CA ASN A 205 -35.64 27.76 2.76
C ASN A 205 -34.91 27.40 4.06
N CYS A 206 -35.08 26.16 4.59
CA CYS A 206 -34.40 25.77 5.82
C CYS A 206 -33.15 24.94 5.49
N PRO A 207 -31.93 25.33 5.93
CA PRO A 207 -30.74 24.53 5.71
C PRO A 207 -30.87 23.15 6.39
N PRO A 208 -30.22 22.10 5.87
CA PRO A 208 -30.28 20.78 6.47
C PRO A 208 -29.72 20.81 7.90
N VAL A 209 -30.25 19.93 8.75
CA VAL A 209 -29.76 19.75 10.12
C VAL A 209 -28.30 19.27 10.06
N PRO A 210 -27.38 19.84 10.86
CA PRO A 210 -25.98 19.44 10.88
C PRO A 210 -25.82 17.95 11.19
N GLY A 211 -24.90 17.29 10.49
CA GLY A 211 -24.61 15.89 10.65
C GLY A 211 -23.20 15.62 11.22
N THR A 212 -22.79 14.36 11.14
CA THR A 212 -21.50 13.88 11.68
C THR A 212 -20.30 14.53 10.98
N VAL A 213 -20.43 14.91 9.71
CA VAL A 213 -19.34 15.55 8.95
C VAL A 213 -19.05 16.95 9.51
N GLU A 214 -20.08 17.74 9.73
CA GLU A 214 -19.97 19.08 10.30
C GLU A 214 -19.43 19.02 11.75
N ALA A 215 -19.86 18.02 12.54
CA ALA A 215 -19.34 17.77 13.88
C ALA A 215 -17.85 17.42 13.86
N PHE A 216 -17.42 16.57 12.91
CA PHE A 216 -16.01 16.22 12.74
C PHE A 216 -15.17 17.44 12.34
N LEU A 217 -15.63 18.24 11.38
CA LEU A 217 -14.93 19.47 10.98
C LEU A 217 -14.82 20.45 12.14
N ARG A 218 -15.87 20.59 12.97
CA ARG A 218 -15.84 21.42 14.18
C ARG A 218 -14.84 20.88 15.22
N LEU A 219 -14.78 19.56 15.42
CA LEU A 219 -13.79 18.93 16.31
C LEU A 219 -12.36 19.24 15.84
N VAL A 220 -12.11 19.15 14.54
CA VAL A 220 -10.81 19.48 13.93
C VAL A 220 -10.47 20.95 14.14
N ALA A 221 -11.42 21.87 13.91
CA ALA A 221 -11.22 23.30 14.10
C ALA A 221 -10.95 23.65 15.58
N ALA A 222 -11.69 23.07 16.52
CA ALA A 222 -11.47 23.28 17.96
C ALA A 222 -10.09 22.78 18.42
N GLY A 223 -9.62 21.65 17.91
CA GLY A 223 -8.26 21.17 18.17
C GLY A 223 -7.19 22.09 17.61
N TRP A 224 -7.43 22.64 16.43
CA TRP A 224 -6.54 23.59 15.77
C TRP A 224 -6.39 24.89 16.57
N ASP A 225 -7.50 25.46 17.00
CA ASP A 225 -7.50 26.69 17.79
C ASP A 225 -6.86 26.52 19.17
N ALA A 226 -7.12 25.38 19.84
CA ALA A 226 -6.50 25.07 21.12
C ALA A 226 -4.98 24.86 20.97
N GLU A 227 -4.51 24.34 19.84
CA GLU A 227 -3.08 24.20 19.57
C GLU A 227 -2.42 25.56 19.31
N ALA A 228 -3.07 26.43 18.56
CA ALA A 228 -2.59 27.76 18.25
C ALA A 228 -2.39 28.62 19.55
N THR A 229 -3.31 28.52 20.50
CA THR A 229 -3.21 29.24 21.79
C THR A 229 -2.05 28.73 22.65
N ARG A 230 -1.60 27.49 22.48
CA ARG A 230 -0.48 26.91 23.25
C ARG A 230 0.90 27.17 22.64
N ARG A 231 0.96 27.67 21.41
CA ARG A 231 2.25 27.94 20.73
C ARG A 231 2.75 29.36 21.09
N PRO A 232 4.09 29.49 21.35
CA PRO A 232 4.69 30.82 21.38
C PRO A 232 4.40 31.51 20.03
N HIS A 233 3.77 32.66 20.02
CA HIS A 233 3.38 33.41 18.84
C HIS A 233 2.07 33.03 18.14
N GLY A 234 1.24 32.10 18.67
CA GLY A 234 -0.09 31.80 18.16
C GLY A 234 -0.17 31.31 16.72
N GLN A 235 0.92 30.69 16.20
CA GLN A 235 0.95 30.25 14.81
C GLN A 235 0.23 28.92 14.60
N HIS A 236 -0.74 28.91 13.71
CA HIS A 236 -1.41 27.71 13.24
C HIS A 236 -0.52 26.83 12.36
N THR A 237 -0.84 25.54 12.29
CA THR A 237 -0.27 24.65 11.27
C THR A 237 -0.70 25.12 9.89
N THR A 238 0.21 25.17 8.94
CA THR A 238 -0.05 25.74 7.62
C THR A 238 -0.51 24.66 6.65
N VAL A 239 -1.60 24.90 5.93
CA VAL A 239 -1.95 24.18 4.71
C VAL A 239 -1.12 24.77 3.57
N VAL A 240 -0.36 23.92 2.86
CA VAL A 240 0.52 24.37 1.78
C VAL A 240 -0.11 24.05 0.43
N VAL A 241 -0.26 25.09 -0.38
CA VAL A 241 -0.79 25.00 -1.75
C VAL A 241 0.31 25.46 -2.71
N HIS A 242 0.58 24.65 -3.75
CA HIS A 242 1.44 25.03 -4.87
C HIS A 242 0.56 25.63 -5.96
N LEU A 243 0.87 26.85 -6.38
CA LEU A 243 0.13 27.59 -7.39
C LEU A 243 1.03 27.87 -8.60
N ASP A 244 0.66 27.34 -9.77
CA ASP A 244 1.17 27.83 -11.05
C ASP A 244 0.36 29.05 -11.48
N VAL A 245 0.98 30.21 -11.44
CA VAL A 245 0.32 31.48 -11.73
C VAL A 245 -0.01 31.64 -13.22
N ALA A 246 0.82 31.05 -14.10
CA ALA A 246 0.64 31.14 -15.55
C ALA A 246 -0.49 30.22 -16.03
N GLN A 247 -0.53 28.99 -15.54
CA GLN A 247 -1.53 28.01 -15.91
C GLN A 247 -2.79 28.09 -15.04
N ARG A 248 -2.77 28.85 -13.94
CA ARG A 248 -3.83 28.94 -12.94
C ARG A 248 -4.23 27.59 -12.32
N VAL A 249 -3.26 26.69 -12.21
CA VAL A 249 -3.43 25.37 -11.61
C VAL A 249 -2.86 25.40 -10.20
N ALA A 250 -3.56 24.79 -9.25
CA ALA A 250 -3.09 24.65 -7.88
C ALA A 250 -3.19 23.20 -7.40
N ALA A 251 -2.27 22.78 -6.54
CA ALA A 251 -2.26 21.48 -5.90
C ALA A 251 -1.94 21.61 -4.42
N LEU A 252 -2.50 20.76 -3.59
CA LEU A 252 -2.04 20.61 -2.21
C LEU A 252 -0.62 20.04 -2.20
N HIS A 253 0.19 20.44 -1.23
CA HIS A 253 1.54 19.87 -1.06
C HIS A 253 1.43 18.36 -0.81
N LEU A 254 2.06 17.56 -1.68
CA LEU A 254 1.97 16.09 -1.71
C LEU A 254 0.53 15.56 -1.89
N GLY A 255 -0.39 16.38 -2.35
CA GLY A 255 -1.80 16.09 -2.52
C GLY A 255 -2.30 16.23 -3.96
N PRO A 256 -3.63 16.12 -4.15
CA PRO A 256 -4.26 16.24 -5.46
C PRO A 256 -4.27 17.68 -5.98
N LEU A 257 -4.58 17.79 -7.27
CA LEU A 257 -4.94 19.07 -7.88
C LEU A 257 -6.23 19.61 -7.23
N LEU A 258 -6.29 20.93 -7.11
CA LEU A 258 -7.48 21.65 -6.62
C LEU A 258 -8.32 22.11 -7.80
N ASP A 259 -9.62 22.02 -7.63
CA ASP A 259 -10.54 22.70 -8.54
C ASP A 259 -10.45 24.23 -8.40
N ASP A 260 -11.07 24.95 -9.33
CA ASP A 260 -11.02 26.40 -9.40
C ASP A 260 -11.63 27.09 -8.15
N ALA A 261 -12.68 26.51 -7.56
CA ALA A 261 -13.35 27.06 -6.41
C ALA A 261 -12.48 26.91 -5.15
N ALA A 262 -11.95 25.69 -4.92
CA ALA A 262 -11.04 25.39 -3.82
C ALA A 262 -9.73 26.19 -3.92
N ARG A 263 -9.18 26.34 -5.14
CA ARG A 263 -8.01 27.18 -5.39
C ARG A 263 -8.25 28.63 -4.98
N ARG A 264 -9.35 29.23 -5.43
CA ARG A 264 -9.71 30.61 -5.10
C ARG A 264 -9.95 30.80 -3.60
N TYR A 265 -10.65 29.86 -2.99
CA TYR A 265 -10.92 29.90 -1.55
C TYR A 265 -9.63 29.86 -0.72
N LEU A 266 -8.77 28.86 -0.97
CA LEU A 266 -7.53 28.66 -0.21
C LEU A 266 -6.48 29.74 -0.45
N THR A 267 -6.50 30.42 -1.60
CA THR A 267 -5.53 31.47 -1.92
C THR A 267 -6.01 32.87 -1.54
N CYS A 268 -7.29 33.05 -1.15
CA CYS A 268 -7.88 34.35 -0.87
C CYS A 268 -7.25 35.04 0.35
N ASP A 269 -6.84 34.27 1.37
CA ASP A 269 -6.24 34.76 2.61
C ASP A 269 -4.95 34.01 2.99
N ALA A 270 -4.15 33.65 1.98
CA ALA A 270 -2.94 32.86 2.16
C ALA A 270 -1.70 33.73 2.37
N THR A 271 -0.84 33.32 3.31
CA THR A 271 0.54 33.82 3.35
C THR A 271 1.37 33.21 2.24
N CYS A 272 1.98 34.05 1.39
CA CYS A 272 2.80 33.61 0.26
C CYS A 272 4.23 33.29 0.70
N GLU A 273 4.70 32.04 0.42
CA GLU A 273 6.13 31.72 0.37
C GLU A 273 6.55 31.57 -1.10
N VAL A 274 7.55 32.33 -1.53
CA VAL A 274 8.04 32.27 -2.93
C VAL A 274 9.22 31.36 -3.02
N TRP A 275 9.16 30.40 -3.95
CA TRP A 275 10.32 29.69 -4.47
C TRP A 275 10.42 29.86 -5.98
N PHE A 276 11.59 29.63 -6.53
CA PHE A 276 11.81 29.76 -7.96
C PHE A 276 11.82 28.38 -8.60
N GLU A 277 11.06 28.23 -9.68
CA GLU A 277 10.91 27.00 -10.43
C GLU A 277 11.22 27.26 -11.91
N ARG A 278 11.86 26.28 -12.55
CA ARG A 278 12.11 26.28 -14.00
C ARG A 278 11.80 24.89 -14.53
N ASP A 279 10.97 24.80 -15.55
CA ASP A 279 10.57 23.53 -16.21
C ASP A 279 10.05 22.47 -15.21
N GLY A 280 9.25 22.89 -14.23
CA GLY A 280 8.70 22.01 -13.17
C GLY A 280 9.71 21.65 -12.07
N GLN A 281 10.93 22.22 -12.09
CA GLN A 281 11.95 21.97 -11.08
C GLN A 281 12.21 23.20 -10.22
N VAL A 282 12.18 23.00 -8.89
CA VAL A 282 12.50 24.07 -7.94
C VAL A 282 14.01 24.34 -7.96
N ILE A 283 14.41 25.54 -8.42
CA ILE A 283 15.81 25.95 -8.58
C ILE A 283 16.37 26.75 -7.40
N GLY A 284 15.55 27.14 -6.42
CA GLY A 284 16.07 27.84 -5.24
C GLY A 284 15.04 28.13 -4.16
N ALA A 285 15.45 27.95 -2.92
CA ALA A 285 14.72 28.38 -1.72
C ALA A 285 15.65 28.99 -0.64
N GLY A 286 16.85 29.47 -0.99
CA GLY A 286 17.79 30.28 -0.21
C GLY A 286 18.61 29.63 0.91
N ARG A 287 19.90 29.95 0.87
CA ARG A 287 21.04 29.97 1.80
C ARG A 287 21.64 28.70 2.42
N THR A 288 22.99 28.72 2.41
CA THR A 288 23.98 27.77 2.92
C THR A 288 24.05 27.69 4.45
N THR A 289 23.23 26.83 5.05
CA THR A 289 23.43 26.37 6.45
C THR A 289 23.27 24.86 6.50
N ARG A 290 23.97 24.18 7.41
CA ARG A 290 23.81 22.72 7.63
C ARG A 290 22.35 22.36 7.93
N VAL A 291 21.58 23.26 8.53
CA VAL A 291 20.19 23.04 8.90
C VAL A 291 19.32 23.27 7.67
N ILE A 292 18.59 22.21 7.29
CA ILE A 292 17.62 22.28 6.20
C ILE A 292 16.38 23.02 6.71
N ASN A 293 16.20 24.24 6.24
CA ASN A 293 15.06 25.08 6.60
C ASN A 293 13.74 24.50 6.04
N ARG A 294 12.59 24.97 6.56
CA ARG A 294 11.27 24.51 6.15
C ARG A 294 11.02 24.64 4.63
N ARG A 295 11.49 25.73 4.01
CA ARG A 295 11.30 25.99 2.57
C ARG A 295 12.06 24.98 1.73
N LEU A 296 13.32 24.74 2.07
CA LEU A 296 14.17 23.76 1.37
C LEU A 296 13.61 22.35 1.56
N ARG A 297 13.09 22.04 2.77
CA ARG A 297 12.44 20.76 3.05
C ARG A 297 11.21 20.54 2.17
N ARG A 298 10.33 21.53 2.05
CA ARG A 298 9.14 21.47 1.17
C ARG A 298 9.52 21.32 -0.29
N ALA A 299 10.55 22.04 -0.75
CA ALA A 299 11.06 21.92 -2.12
C ALA A 299 11.59 20.49 -2.41
N LEU A 300 12.30 19.90 -1.44
CA LEU A 300 12.75 18.50 -1.54
C LEU A 300 11.57 17.52 -1.58
N GLU A 301 10.55 17.70 -0.76
CA GLU A 301 9.36 16.87 -0.73
C GLU A 301 8.53 16.98 -2.02
N HIS A 302 8.48 18.17 -2.60
CA HIS A 302 7.84 18.39 -3.90
C HIS A 302 8.57 17.65 -5.02
N ARG A 303 9.90 17.70 -5.05
CA ARG A 303 10.74 17.02 -6.04
C ARG A 303 10.76 15.49 -5.84
N HIS A 304 10.85 15.04 -4.59
CA HIS A 304 10.95 13.62 -4.22
C HIS A 304 9.79 13.23 -3.32
N ARG A 305 8.75 12.67 -3.89
CA ARG A 305 7.58 12.18 -3.12
C ARG A 305 7.86 10.89 -2.35
N MET A 306 8.98 10.22 -2.65
CA MET A 306 9.41 8.96 -2.04
C MET A 306 10.92 8.92 -1.87
N CYS A 307 11.41 7.89 -1.18
CA CYS A 307 12.84 7.63 -1.04
C CYS A 307 13.51 7.55 -2.41
N ALA A 308 14.63 8.26 -2.59
CA ALA A 308 15.34 8.35 -3.85
C ALA A 308 16.08 7.06 -4.25
N VAL A 309 16.22 6.09 -3.35
CA VAL A 309 16.84 4.79 -3.66
C VAL A 309 15.90 3.96 -4.53
N PRO A 310 16.39 3.44 -5.68
CA PRO A 310 15.59 2.62 -6.59
C PRO A 310 14.88 1.46 -5.88
N GLY A 311 13.62 1.22 -6.22
CA GLY A 311 12.81 0.15 -5.65
C GLY A 311 12.28 0.40 -4.25
N CYS A 312 12.62 1.53 -3.60
CA CYS A 312 12.11 1.87 -2.28
C CYS A 312 10.86 2.75 -2.36
N GLY A 313 9.69 2.20 -2.16
CA GLY A 313 8.43 2.93 -2.14
C GLY A 313 8.12 3.71 -0.84
N ALA A 314 9.09 3.98 0.04
CA ALA A 314 8.85 4.68 1.29
C ALA A 314 8.53 6.17 1.06
N THR A 315 7.40 6.64 1.58
CA THR A 315 6.91 8.01 1.43
C THR A 315 6.89 8.80 2.74
N ARG A 316 7.08 8.14 3.89
CA ARG A 316 7.00 8.76 5.22
C ARG A 316 8.33 8.72 5.96
N GLY A 317 8.54 9.68 6.84
CA GLY A 317 9.75 9.73 7.68
C GLY A 317 11.04 9.90 6.87
N LEU A 318 10.98 10.53 5.69
CA LEU A 318 12.14 10.71 4.84
C LEU A 318 13.10 11.72 5.47
N HIS A 319 14.39 11.40 5.42
CA HIS A 319 15.48 12.30 5.81
C HIS A 319 16.04 12.99 4.58
N ALA A 320 16.35 14.27 4.70
CA ALA A 320 17.13 14.94 3.68
C ALA A 320 18.61 14.60 3.89
N HIS A 321 19.22 14.13 2.82
CA HIS A 321 20.60 13.65 2.79
C HIS A 321 21.42 14.47 1.79
N HIS A 322 22.63 14.88 2.21
CA HIS A 322 23.59 15.53 1.32
C HIS A 322 24.29 14.47 0.46
N ILE A 323 24.21 14.58 -0.86
CA ILE A 323 24.88 13.66 -1.81
C ILE A 323 26.39 13.77 -1.62
N ARG A 324 26.95 14.99 -1.68
CA ARG A 324 28.27 15.29 -1.16
C ARG A 324 28.09 15.68 0.30
N HIS A 325 28.72 14.95 1.22
CA HIS A 325 28.57 15.18 2.65
C HIS A 325 28.92 16.61 3.03
N TRP A 326 28.18 17.17 3.98
CA TRP A 326 28.43 18.53 4.46
C TRP A 326 29.83 18.70 5.04
N GLU A 327 30.33 17.70 5.76
CA GLU A 327 31.68 17.66 6.30
C GLU A 327 32.77 17.67 5.23
N ASP A 328 32.46 17.20 4.02
CA ASP A 328 33.32 17.22 2.85
C ASP A 328 33.11 18.50 1.99
N GLY A 329 32.48 19.53 2.56
CA GLY A 329 32.20 20.80 1.89
C GLY A 329 30.99 20.78 0.97
N GLY A 330 30.07 19.83 1.12
CA GLY A 330 28.82 19.79 0.38
C GLY A 330 27.86 20.89 0.81
N VAL A 331 27.29 21.60 -0.15
CA VAL A 331 26.36 22.72 0.10
C VAL A 331 24.97 22.21 0.47
N THR A 332 24.26 22.96 1.33
CA THR A 332 22.86 22.68 1.70
C THR A 332 21.93 23.37 0.70
N GLU A 333 21.90 22.83 -0.51
CA GLU A 333 21.08 23.30 -1.64
C GLU A 333 20.38 22.14 -2.33
N LEU A 334 19.32 22.44 -3.09
CA LEU A 334 18.55 21.41 -3.81
C LEU A 334 19.42 20.56 -4.73
N SER A 335 20.44 21.14 -5.34
CA SER A 335 21.40 20.45 -6.22
C SER A 335 22.25 19.38 -5.51
N ASN A 336 22.35 19.43 -4.20
CA ASN A 336 23.16 18.50 -3.40
C ASN A 336 22.34 17.71 -2.39
N LEU A 337 21.02 17.79 -2.41
CA LEU A 337 20.14 17.13 -1.43
C LEU A 337 19.19 16.16 -2.09
N VAL A 338 18.97 15.02 -1.43
CA VAL A 338 17.93 14.03 -1.78
C VAL A 338 17.16 13.58 -0.55
N LEU A 339 15.94 13.05 -0.75
CA LEU A 339 15.17 12.44 0.32
C LEU A 339 15.39 10.93 0.35
N VAL A 340 15.80 10.42 1.50
CA VAL A 340 15.99 8.99 1.73
C VAL A 340 15.26 8.53 3.00
N CYS A 341 14.76 7.31 3.02
CA CYS A 341 14.15 6.77 4.24
C CYS A 341 15.23 6.47 5.29
N PRO A 342 14.89 6.37 6.59
CA PRO A 342 15.84 6.10 7.66
C PRO A 342 16.67 4.82 7.46
N TYR A 343 16.09 3.82 6.80
CA TYR A 343 16.78 2.57 6.48
C TYR A 343 17.91 2.82 5.47
N HIS A 344 17.62 3.39 4.31
CA HIS A 344 18.62 3.66 3.28
C HIS A 344 19.62 4.74 3.69
N HIS A 345 19.20 5.70 4.51
CA HIS A 345 20.12 6.67 5.09
C HIS A 345 21.20 5.99 5.93
N ARG A 346 20.80 5.00 6.78
CA ARG A 346 21.77 4.21 7.54
C ARG A 346 22.63 3.31 6.67
N LEU A 347 22.05 2.66 5.66
CA LEU A 347 22.83 1.81 4.74
C LEU A 347 23.91 2.60 4.00
N HIS A 348 23.58 3.82 3.57
CA HIS A 348 24.56 4.70 2.94
C HIS A 348 25.71 5.05 3.86
N HIS A 349 25.43 5.50 5.09
CA HIS A 349 26.46 5.82 6.08
C HIS A 349 27.26 4.60 6.55
N ARG A 350 26.79 3.40 6.35
CA ARG A 350 27.51 2.14 6.60
C ARG A 350 28.30 1.64 5.39
N GLY A 351 28.23 2.32 4.25
CA GLY A 351 28.90 1.90 3.02
C GLY A 351 28.27 0.66 2.34
N VAL A 352 27.08 0.21 2.79
CA VAL A 352 26.36 -0.91 2.15
C VAL A 352 25.82 -0.49 0.80
N ILE A 353 25.39 0.76 0.69
CA ILE A 353 25.04 1.42 -0.59
C ILE A 353 25.76 2.75 -0.68
N THR A 354 26.03 3.20 -1.91
CA THR A 354 26.56 4.55 -2.17
C THR A 354 25.55 5.33 -3.00
N ILE A 355 25.29 6.58 -2.59
CA ILE A 355 24.41 7.52 -3.28
C ILE A 355 25.30 8.63 -3.82
N ALA A 356 25.34 8.82 -5.13
CA ALA A 356 26.22 9.77 -5.81
C ALA A 356 25.52 10.38 -7.03
N GLY A 357 26.17 11.38 -7.67
CA GLY A 357 25.68 12.05 -8.88
C GLY A 357 24.86 13.30 -8.58
N HIS A 358 24.08 13.73 -9.56
CA HIS A 358 23.14 14.86 -9.41
C HIS A 358 21.77 14.33 -8.98
N PRO A 359 20.97 15.09 -8.22
CA PRO A 359 19.63 14.66 -7.82
C PRO A 359 18.71 14.20 -8.95
N ASP A 360 18.89 14.74 -10.15
CA ASP A 360 18.09 14.39 -11.34
C ASP A 360 18.67 13.18 -12.10
N ASP A 361 19.94 12.83 -11.86
CA ASP A 361 20.61 11.65 -12.41
C ASP A 361 21.39 10.93 -11.29
N LEU A 362 20.63 10.41 -10.35
CA LEU A 362 21.16 9.79 -9.15
C LEU A 362 21.72 8.40 -9.46
N ILE A 363 22.93 8.16 -9.01
CA ILE A 363 23.60 6.87 -9.11
C ILE A 363 23.60 6.25 -7.71
N VAL A 364 22.92 5.12 -7.56
CA VAL A 364 22.95 4.32 -6.34
C VAL A 364 23.62 3.00 -6.64
N THR A 365 24.66 2.65 -5.90
CA THR A 365 25.41 1.40 -6.05
C THR A 365 25.40 0.58 -4.78
N ASP A 366 25.53 -0.74 -4.90
CA ASP A 366 25.78 -1.65 -3.78
C ASP A 366 27.26 -1.60 -3.35
N SER A 367 27.60 -2.35 -2.31
CA SER A 367 28.99 -2.42 -1.78
C SER A 367 30.01 -2.98 -2.76
N SER A 368 29.58 -3.66 -3.82
CA SER A 368 30.42 -4.16 -4.91
C SER A 368 30.60 -3.13 -6.05
N GLY A 369 29.98 -1.95 -5.94
CA GLY A 369 29.98 -0.91 -6.97
C GLY A 369 28.98 -1.16 -8.10
N ARG A 370 28.14 -2.21 -8.03
CA ARG A 370 27.12 -2.50 -9.03
C ARG A 370 25.95 -1.52 -8.87
N ARG A 371 25.53 -0.89 -9.97
CA ARG A 371 24.41 0.06 -9.98
C ARG A 371 23.09 -0.66 -9.62
N LEU A 372 22.39 -0.11 -8.64
CA LEU A 372 21.01 -0.51 -8.34
C LEU A 372 20.10 0.07 -9.41
N ASN A 373 19.47 -0.81 -10.17
CA ASN A 373 18.60 -0.41 -11.29
C ASN A 373 17.14 -0.52 -10.87
N ALA A 374 16.35 0.52 -11.15
CA ALA A 374 14.92 0.54 -10.92
C ALA A 374 14.13 -0.41 -11.85
N ALA A 375 14.74 -0.90 -12.93
CA ALA A 375 14.08 -1.76 -13.89
C ALA A 375 13.61 -3.10 -13.29
N SER A 376 12.45 -3.57 -13.76
CA SER A 376 11.97 -4.93 -13.51
C SER A 376 12.94 -5.96 -14.08
N LEU A 377 12.95 -7.17 -13.53
CA LEU A 377 13.66 -8.33 -14.08
C LEU A 377 12.90 -8.97 -15.26
N ALA A 378 11.66 -8.52 -15.52
CA ALA A 378 10.87 -9.07 -16.61
C ALA A 378 11.56 -8.83 -17.97
N HIS A 379 11.68 -9.89 -18.73
CA HIS A 379 12.20 -9.88 -20.12
C HIS A 379 11.38 -10.88 -20.94
N PRO A 380 11.42 -10.84 -22.27
CA PRO A 380 10.79 -11.84 -23.11
C PRO A 380 11.23 -13.26 -22.70
N PRO A 381 10.29 -14.22 -22.65
CA PRO A 381 10.62 -15.58 -22.23
C PRO A 381 11.62 -16.23 -23.19
N ASN A 382 12.63 -16.90 -22.64
CA ASN A 382 13.62 -17.69 -23.39
C ASN A 382 13.43 -19.21 -23.16
N ARG A 383 12.37 -19.59 -22.46
CA ARG A 383 11.97 -20.96 -22.17
C ARG A 383 10.49 -21.13 -22.45
N PRO A 384 10.05 -22.35 -22.87
CA PRO A 384 8.63 -22.62 -23.00
C PRO A 384 7.91 -22.51 -21.65
N PRO A 385 6.58 -22.30 -21.65
CA PRO A 385 5.79 -22.34 -20.44
C PRO A 385 5.87 -23.72 -19.77
N PRO A 386 5.60 -23.81 -18.44
CA PRO A 386 5.57 -25.08 -17.74
C PRO A 386 4.56 -26.06 -18.37
N ALA A 387 4.99 -27.29 -18.62
CA ALA A 387 4.09 -28.36 -19.05
C ALA A 387 3.37 -28.93 -17.82
N VAL A 388 2.19 -28.43 -17.51
CA VAL A 388 1.37 -28.85 -16.38
C VAL A 388 -0.08 -29.06 -16.84
N PRO A 389 -0.88 -29.89 -16.11
CA PRO A 389 -2.29 -30.07 -16.41
C PRO A 389 -3.07 -28.74 -16.32
N ALA A 390 -4.15 -28.65 -17.07
CA ALA A 390 -5.14 -27.58 -16.95
C ALA A 390 -5.68 -27.54 -15.49
N CYS A 391 -5.92 -26.33 -14.98
CA CYS A 391 -6.45 -26.12 -13.64
C CYS A 391 -7.81 -25.38 -13.77
N PRO A 392 -8.92 -26.10 -13.73
CA PRO A 392 -10.26 -25.50 -13.80
C PRO A 392 -10.60 -24.68 -12.54
N GLY A 393 -9.75 -24.71 -11.54
CA GLY A 393 -10.00 -24.08 -10.24
C GLY A 393 -10.84 -24.95 -9.31
N PRO A 394 -11.14 -24.44 -8.11
CA PRO A 394 -11.97 -25.17 -7.14
C PRO A 394 -13.42 -25.26 -7.63
N THR A 395 -14.08 -26.39 -7.32
CA THR A 395 -15.50 -26.59 -7.66
C THR A 395 -16.43 -25.56 -7.04
N GLY A 396 -16.02 -24.97 -5.90
CA GLY A 396 -16.79 -23.95 -5.19
C GLY A 396 -18.10 -24.47 -4.62
N GLU A 397 -18.19 -25.76 -4.33
CA GLU A 397 -19.37 -26.35 -3.73
C GLU A 397 -19.82 -25.60 -2.48
N ARG A 398 -21.12 -25.57 -2.24
CA ARG A 398 -21.66 -24.94 -1.05
C ARG A 398 -21.12 -25.63 0.20
N ALA A 399 -20.27 -24.93 0.95
CA ALA A 399 -19.75 -25.45 2.22
C ALA A 399 -20.86 -25.44 3.27
N ASP A 400 -21.08 -26.56 3.91
CA ASP A 400 -21.89 -26.66 5.11
C ASP A 400 -21.00 -26.54 6.35
N TRP A 401 -20.84 -25.28 6.80
CA TRP A 401 -19.97 -24.96 7.93
C TRP A 401 -20.40 -25.59 9.26
N TRP A 402 -21.63 -26.03 9.35
CA TRP A 402 -22.14 -26.75 10.53
C TRP A 402 -21.51 -28.13 10.68
N TRP A 403 -21.20 -28.78 9.56
CA TRP A 403 -20.59 -30.12 9.53
C TRP A 403 -19.08 -30.07 9.25
N TYR A 404 -18.53 -28.90 8.98
CA TYR A 404 -17.10 -28.75 8.74
C TYR A 404 -16.34 -28.99 10.06
N GLN A 405 -15.36 -29.91 10.00
CA GLN A 405 -14.46 -30.17 11.12
C GLN A 405 -13.16 -29.37 10.89
N PRO A 406 -12.94 -28.29 11.66
CA PRO A 406 -11.69 -27.54 11.58
C PRO A 406 -10.50 -28.41 11.94
N PHE A 407 -9.34 -28.12 11.35
CA PHE A 407 -8.09 -28.76 11.76
C PHE A 407 -7.85 -28.55 13.25
N GLN A 408 -7.53 -29.64 13.95
CA GLN A 408 -7.18 -29.65 15.38
C GLN A 408 -5.66 -29.81 15.50
N PRO A 409 -4.91 -28.81 15.98
CA PRO A 409 -3.48 -28.96 16.25
C PRO A 409 -3.26 -30.09 17.25
N GLN A 410 -2.30 -30.96 16.99
CA GLN A 410 -1.89 -31.95 17.98
C GLN A 410 -1.22 -31.22 19.16
N PRO A 411 -1.49 -31.62 20.41
CA PRO A 411 -0.75 -31.10 21.55
C PRO A 411 0.73 -31.43 21.41
N PRO A 412 1.64 -30.54 21.86
CA PRO A 412 3.05 -30.83 21.83
C PRO A 412 3.30 -32.15 22.59
N PRO A 413 4.25 -32.99 22.14
CA PRO A 413 4.58 -34.22 22.86
C PRO A 413 4.95 -33.87 24.30
N THR A 414 4.27 -34.51 25.24
CA THR A 414 4.62 -34.43 26.67
C THR A 414 5.98 -35.10 26.85
N ASN A 415 7.02 -34.30 27.13
CA ASN A 415 8.35 -34.81 27.54
C ASN A 415 8.28 -35.42 28.94
#